data_409223c68df3a784211dc92def1c2ab5
#
_entry.id   409223c68df3a784211dc92def1c2ab5
#
_cell.length_a   1.000
_cell.length_b   1.000
_cell.length_c   1.000
_cell.angle_alpha   90.00
_cell.angle_beta   90.00
_cell.angle_gamma   90.00
#
_symmetry.space_group_name_H-M   'P 1'
#
loop_
_entity.id
_entity.type
_entity.pdbx_description
1 polymer ?
#
loop_
_entity_poly.entity_id
_entity_poly.type
_entity_poly.pdbx_seq_one_letter_code
_entity_poly.pdbx_strand_id
1 'polypeptide(L)'
;MMLIETKYDVGHTFWVPRSRKVFEQEELNYEGETWYRDIEVLEPLAKLKKIVCIDVHVGRVSCIKYGVKNINDGDKMLTSFYTEADITNYTEEEALAIAKGYAEAGKTYYGN
;
A
#
# COMPACT_ATOMS: atom_id res chain seq x y z
N MET A 1 -19.91 27.66 -17.47
CA MET A 1 -19.64 26.21 -17.35
C MET A 1 -18.25 26.03 -16.78
N MET A 2 -18.12 25.30 -15.68
CA MET A 2 -16.82 25.02 -15.08
C MET A 2 -16.32 23.66 -15.58
N LEU A 3 -15.18 23.64 -16.25
CA LEU A 3 -14.55 22.42 -16.71
C LEU A 3 -13.62 21.93 -15.61
N ILE A 4 -13.87 20.72 -15.09
CA ILE A 4 -13.01 20.10 -14.09
C ILE A 4 -12.26 18.98 -14.77
N GLU A 5 -10.93 19.09 -14.79
CA GLU A 5 -10.05 18.06 -15.33
C GLU A 5 -9.47 17.23 -14.19
N THR A 6 -9.54 15.92 -14.35
CA THR A 6 -8.90 14.98 -13.43
C THR A 6 -7.65 14.41 -14.10
N LYS A 7 -6.57 14.26 -13.33
CA LYS A 7 -5.32 13.72 -13.85
C LYS A 7 -5.42 12.23 -14.17
N TYR A 8 -6.23 11.51 -13.41
CA TYR A 8 -6.41 10.07 -13.57
C TYR A 8 -7.85 9.73 -13.84
N ASP A 9 -8.07 8.66 -14.58
CA ASP A 9 -9.41 8.15 -14.89
C ASP A 9 -9.76 6.96 -14.00
N VAL A 10 -11.07 6.67 -13.91
CA VAL A 10 -11.54 5.42 -13.31
C VAL A 10 -10.96 4.25 -14.10
N GLY A 11 -10.42 3.29 -13.38
CA GLY A 11 -9.73 2.15 -13.98
C GLY A 11 -8.21 2.26 -13.98
N HIS A 12 -7.66 3.45 -13.71
CA HIS A 12 -6.21 3.63 -13.59
C HIS A 12 -5.66 2.76 -12.45
N THR A 13 -4.56 2.07 -12.70
CA THR A 13 -3.91 1.20 -11.73
C THR A 13 -2.50 1.69 -11.41
N PHE A 14 -2.07 1.45 -10.18
CA PHE A 14 -0.73 1.81 -9.73
C PHE A 14 -0.32 0.91 -8.57
N TRP A 15 0.99 0.72 -8.42
CA TRP A 15 1.53 -0.08 -7.33
C TRP A 15 1.92 0.79 -6.15
N VAL A 16 1.72 0.26 -4.95
CA VAL A 16 2.11 0.92 -3.71
C VAL A 16 2.96 0.00 -2.85
N PRO A 17 3.98 0.54 -2.15
CA PRO A 17 4.76 -0.25 -1.22
C PRO A 17 3.94 -0.53 0.04
N ARG A 18 4.04 -1.75 0.54
CA ARG A 18 3.38 -2.19 1.78
C ARG A 18 4.29 -3.17 2.51
N SER A 19 3.96 -3.45 3.73
CA SER A 19 4.60 -4.52 4.49
C SER A 19 3.55 -5.30 5.24
N ARG A 20 3.87 -6.54 5.52
CA ARG A 20 3.02 -7.46 6.25
C ARG A 20 3.85 -8.09 7.37
N LYS A 21 3.23 -8.27 8.53
CA LYS A 21 3.86 -8.97 9.64
C LYS A 21 3.72 -10.47 9.40
N VAL A 22 4.84 -11.17 9.45
CA VAL A 22 4.88 -12.63 9.38
C VAL A 22 5.70 -13.15 10.54
N PHE A 23 5.44 -14.39 10.95
CA PHE A 23 6.19 -15.04 12.00
C PHE A 23 7.13 -16.06 11.40
N GLU A 24 8.39 -16.01 11.83
CA GLU A 24 9.40 -16.99 11.48
C GLU A 24 9.91 -17.67 12.75
N GLN A 25 10.34 -18.91 12.63
CA GLN A 25 10.99 -19.60 13.73
C GLN A 25 12.47 -19.28 13.73
N GLU A 26 12.96 -18.79 14.86
CA GLU A 26 14.38 -18.61 15.11
C GLU A 26 14.89 -19.79 15.96
N GLU A 27 15.96 -20.42 15.47
CA GLU A 27 16.63 -21.49 16.18
C GLU A 27 17.67 -20.90 17.14
N LEU A 28 17.58 -21.29 18.39
CA LEU A 28 18.52 -20.88 19.44
C LEU A 28 19.21 -22.10 19.98
N ASN A 29 20.55 -22.10 20.00
CA ASN A 29 21.36 -23.14 20.59
C ASN A 29 21.93 -22.65 21.90
N TYR A 30 21.59 -23.31 22.98
CA TYR A 30 22.08 -23.00 24.31
C TYR A 30 22.42 -24.27 25.07
N GLU A 31 23.66 -24.41 25.52
CA GLU A 31 24.18 -25.55 26.28
C GLU A 31 23.90 -26.90 25.64
N GLY A 32 24.00 -26.97 24.30
CA GLY A 32 23.77 -28.23 23.57
C GLY A 32 22.30 -28.52 23.30
N GLU A 33 21.39 -27.71 23.79
CA GLU A 33 19.96 -27.84 23.52
C GLU A 33 19.53 -26.85 22.44
N THR A 34 18.60 -27.29 21.61
CA THR A 34 18.02 -26.45 20.54
C THR A 34 16.64 -25.98 20.97
N TRP A 35 16.46 -24.66 20.96
CA TRP A 35 15.20 -24.03 21.28
C TRP A 35 14.69 -23.28 20.04
N TYR A 36 13.38 -23.19 19.91
CA TYR A 36 12.75 -22.44 18.84
C TYR A 36 11.87 -21.34 19.45
N ARG A 37 11.93 -20.17 18.86
CA ARG A 37 11.00 -19.08 19.20
C ARG A 37 10.44 -18.46 17.95
N ASP A 38 9.23 -17.97 18.04
CA ASP A 38 8.60 -17.21 16.97
C ASP A 38 9.08 -15.76 17.04
N ILE A 39 9.59 -15.27 15.94
CA ILE A 39 9.95 -13.86 15.81
C ILE A 39 9.03 -13.21 14.77
N GLU A 40 8.69 -11.93 15.00
CA GLU A 40 7.90 -11.15 14.09
C GLU A 40 8.84 -10.41 13.14
N VAL A 41 8.66 -10.63 11.85
CA VAL A 41 9.42 -9.97 10.80
C VAL A 41 8.49 -9.25 9.84
N LEU A 42 8.98 -8.18 9.23
CA LEU A 42 8.25 -7.44 8.23
C LEU A 42 8.59 -7.99 6.85
N GLU A 43 7.58 -8.49 6.15
CA GLU A 43 7.71 -8.94 4.77
C GLU A 43 7.35 -7.80 3.83
N PRO A 44 8.31 -7.28 3.03
CA PRO A 44 8.01 -6.24 2.07
C PRO A 44 7.19 -6.80 0.92
N LEU A 45 6.23 -6.01 0.45
CA LEU A 45 5.40 -6.38 -0.69
C LEU A 45 4.93 -5.15 -1.44
N ALA A 46 4.46 -5.36 -2.66
CA ALA A 46 3.81 -4.34 -3.47
C ALA A 46 2.37 -4.74 -3.70
N LYS A 47 1.45 -3.79 -3.52
CA LYS A 47 0.02 -4.02 -3.78
C LYS A 47 -0.44 -3.21 -4.97
N LEU A 48 -1.23 -3.84 -5.84
CA LEU A 48 -1.82 -3.19 -7.00
C LEU A 48 -3.14 -2.54 -6.58
N LYS A 49 -3.23 -1.25 -6.81
CA LYS A 49 -4.39 -0.42 -6.53
C LYS A 49 -5.09 -0.01 -7.82
N LYS A 50 -6.40 0.15 -7.74
CA LYS A 50 -7.22 0.59 -8.87
C LYS A 50 -8.16 1.71 -8.44
N ILE A 51 -8.24 2.77 -9.25
CA ILE A 51 -9.21 3.84 -9.06
C ILE A 51 -10.58 3.32 -9.47
N VAL A 52 -11.53 3.35 -8.56
CA VAL A 52 -12.89 2.85 -8.79
C VAL A 52 -13.93 3.97 -8.86
N CYS A 53 -13.61 5.15 -8.33
CA CYS A 53 -14.47 6.32 -8.43
C CYS A 53 -13.67 7.60 -8.26
N ILE A 54 -14.26 8.71 -8.66
CA ILE A 54 -13.67 10.03 -8.51
C ILE A 54 -14.71 10.89 -7.81
N ASP A 55 -14.33 11.50 -6.70
CA ASP A 55 -15.19 12.38 -5.91
C ASP A 55 -14.69 13.82 -6.05
N VAL A 56 -15.57 14.68 -6.50
CA VAL A 56 -15.24 16.10 -6.75
C VAL A 56 -16.11 16.98 -5.86
N HIS A 57 -15.45 17.74 -4.99
CA HIS A 57 -16.10 18.76 -4.19
C HIS A 57 -15.83 20.13 -4.77
N VAL A 58 -16.90 20.84 -5.09
CA VAL A 58 -16.83 22.22 -5.62
C VAL A 58 -17.36 23.15 -4.54
N GLY A 59 -16.50 24.04 -4.08
CA GLY A 59 -16.82 25.03 -3.07
C GLY A 59 -15.84 26.19 -3.14
N ARG A 60 -15.50 26.79 -2.01
CA ARG A 60 -14.46 27.82 -1.94
C ARG A 60 -13.11 27.31 -2.43
N VAL A 61 -12.86 26.02 -2.15
CA VAL A 61 -11.68 25.31 -2.63
C VAL A 61 -12.20 24.03 -3.29
N SER A 62 -11.87 23.84 -4.56
CA SER A 62 -12.19 22.60 -5.27
C SER A 62 -11.25 21.49 -4.82
N CYS A 63 -11.82 20.34 -4.52
CA CYS A 63 -11.06 19.19 -4.04
C CYS A 63 -11.44 17.95 -4.85
N ILE A 64 -10.44 17.27 -5.37
CA ILE A 64 -10.61 16.00 -6.11
C ILE A 64 -10.00 14.88 -5.29
N LYS A 65 -10.80 13.86 -5.02
CA LYS A 65 -10.35 12.63 -4.35
C LYS A 65 -10.64 11.43 -5.23
N TYR A 66 -9.70 10.50 -5.23
CA TYR A 66 -9.82 9.25 -5.99
C TYR A 66 -10.14 8.13 -5.04
N GLY A 67 -11.25 7.46 -5.25
CA GLY A 67 -11.59 6.26 -4.50
C GLY A 67 -10.80 5.08 -5.05
N VAL A 68 -10.06 4.39 -4.19
CA VAL A 68 -9.07 3.38 -4.57
C VAL A 68 -9.32 2.09 -3.80
N LYS A 69 -9.24 0.97 -4.50
CA LYS A 69 -9.35 -0.39 -3.92
C LYS A 69 -8.14 -1.24 -4.32
N ASN A 70 -7.83 -2.21 -3.47
CA ASN A 70 -6.86 -3.26 -3.82
C ASN A 70 -7.50 -4.23 -4.82
N ILE A 71 -6.81 -4.54 -5.90
CA ILE A 71 -7.34 -5.44 -6.93
C ILE A 71 -7.49 -6.87 -6.42
N ASN A 72 -6.52 -7.34 -5.63
CA ASN A 72 -6.46 -8.75 -5.21
C ASN A 72 -7.34 -9.10 -4.01
N ASP A 73 -7.93 -8.11 -3.35
CA ASP A 73 -8.70 -8.32 -2.12
C ASP A 73 -10.21 -8.40 -2.38
N GLY A 74 -10.62 -8.32 -3.65
CA GLY A 74 -12.00 -8.41 -4.07
C GLY A 74 -12.86 -7.22 -3.62
N ASP A 75 -14.19 -7.39 -3.72
CA ASP A 75 -15.16 -6.33 -3.42
C ASP A 75 -15.35 -6.08 -1.92
N LYS A 76 -14.67 -6.85 -1.07
CA LYS A 76 -14.83 -6.77 0.39
C LYS A 76 -14.05 -5.64 1.03
N MET A 77 -13.07 -5.09 0.33
CA MET A 77 -12.26 -4.01 0.86
C MET A 77 -12.97 -2.67 0.75
N LEU A 78 -12.88 -1.90 1.82
CA LEU A 78 -13.37 -0.54 1.82
C LEU A 78 -12.58 0.32 0.85
N THR A 79 -13.27 1.25 0.20
CA THR A 79 -12.62 2.23 -0.66
C THR A 79 -11.85 3.23 0.19
N SER A 80 -10.59 3.41 -0.13
CA SER A 80 -9.75 4.46 0.46
C SER A 80 -9.71 5.65 -0.49
N PHE A 81 -9.67 6.86 0.05
CA PHE A 81 -9.62 8.06 -0.78
C PHE A 81 -8.22 8.65 -0.81
N TYR A 82 -7.72 8.87 -2.02
CA TYR A 82 -6.39 9.38 -2.29
C TYR A 82 -6.50 10.74 -2.98
N THR A 83 -5.60 11.65 -2.65
CA THR A 83 -5.41 12.86 -3.44
C THR A 83 -4.56 12.55 -4.66
N GLU A 84 -4.49 13.48 -5.60
CA GLU A 84 -3.63 13.34 -6.78
C GLU A 84 -2.15 13.09 -6.37
N ALA A 85 -1.70 13.80 -5.34
CA ALA A 85 -0.33 13.66 -4.85
C ALA A 85 -0.04 12.28 -4.22
N ASP A 86 -1.06 11.59 -3.71
CA ASP A 86 -0.91 10.27 -3.10
C ASP A 86 -0.76 9.15 -4.13
N ILE A 87 -1.09 9.43 -5.39
CA ILE A 87 -1.00 8.44 -6.46
C ILE A 87 0.39 8.54 -7.09
N THR A 88 1.26 7.61 -6.73
CA THR A 88 2.68 7.68 -7.04
C THR A 88 3.09 7.06 -8.36
N ASN A 89 2.24 6.23 -8.97
CA ASN A 89 2.51 5.55 -10.25
C ASN A 89 3.79 4.70 -10.27
N TYR A 90 4.12 4.11 -9.15
CA TYR A 90 5.24 3.17 -9.12
C TYR A 90 4.95 1.92 -9.95
N THR A 91 5.99 1.35 -10.54
CA THR A 91 5.94 -0.02 -11.02
C THR A 91 5.97 -0.97 -9.84
N GLU A 92 5.65 -2.24 -10.06
CA GLU A 92 5.75 -3.26 -9.01
C GLU A 92 7.16 -3.33 -8.42
N GLU A 93 8.18 -3.29 -9.28
CA GLU A 93 9.59 -3.34 -8.85
C GLU A 93 9.98 -2.14 -8.00
N GLU A 94 9.56 -0.94 -8.40
CA GLU A 94 9.82 0.28 -7.64
C GLU A 94 9.15 0.25 -6.27
N ALA A 95 7.87 -0.14 -6.21
CA ALA A 95 7.12 -0.24 -4.97
C ALA A 95 7.74 -1.29 -4.03
N LEU A 96 8.14 -2.44 -4.58
CA LEU A 96 8.78 -3.49 -3.80
C LEU A 96 10.15 -3.04 -3.26
N ALA A 97 10.94 -2.33 -4.04
CA ALA A 97 12.23 -1.81 -3.59
C ALA A 97 12.07 -0.83 -2.43
N ILE A 98 11.08 0.06 -2.50
CA ILE A 98 10.76 0.99 -1.42
C ILE A 98 10.32 0.24 -0.17
N ALA A 99 9.46 -0.77 -0.32
CA ALA A 99 9.00 -1.60 0.79
C ALA A 99 10.15 -2.33 1.48
N LYS A 100 11.11 -2.86 0.71
CA LYS A 100 12.30 -3.51 1.25
C LYS A 100 13.16 -2.54 2.06
N GLY A 101 13.33 -1.30 1.59
CA GLY A 101 14.06 -0.27 2.32
C GLY A 101 13.42 0.05 3.66
N TYR A 102 12.11 0.15 3.72
CA TYR A 102 11.39 0.38 4.98
C TYR A 102 11.47 -0.82 5.92
N ALA A 103 11.37 -2.04 5.39
CA ALA A 103 11.48 -3.25 6.19
C ALA A 103 12.88 -3.38 6.82
N GLU A 104 13.94 -3.11 6.05
CA GLU A 104 15.33 -3.12 6.54
C GLU A 104 15.57 -2.06 7.62
N ALA A 105 14.91 -0.91 7.52
CA ALA A 105 14.98 0.14 8.53
C ALA A 105 14.10 -0.15 9.76
N GLY A 106 13.39 -1.28 9.80
CA GLY A 106 12.48 -1.62 10.89
C GLY A 106 11.19 -0.83 10.89
N LYS A 107 10.85 -0.20 9.78
CA LYS A 107 9.63 0.61 9.66
C LYS A 107 8.53 -0.21 8.99
N THR A 108 7.29 0.02 9.44
CA THR A 108 6.11 -0.57 8.82
C THR A 108 5.47 0.46 7.89
N TYR A 109 5.17 0.04 6.68
CA TYR A 109 4.45 0.88 5.73
C TYR A 109 2.96 0.59 5.87
N TYR A 110 2.24 1.50 6.52
CA TYR A 110 0.80 1.35 6.75
C TYR A 110 0.00 1.93 5.60
N GLY A 111 -1.12 1.27 5.31
CA GLY A 111 -2.09 1.75 4.35
C GLY A 111 -3.00 0.62 3.89
N ASN A 112 -4.10 1.00 3.33
CA ASN A 112 -5.10 0.06 2.82
C ASN A 112 -4.75 -0.47 1.43
#